data_7633828397afc0f67ecb1dad02059023
#
_entry.id   7633828397afc0f67ecb1dad02059023
#
_cell.length_a   1.000
_cell.length_b   1.000
_cell.length_c   1.000
_cell.angle_alpha   90.00
_cell.angle_beta   90.00
_cell.angle_gamma   90.00
#
_symmetry.space_group_name_H-M   'P 1'
#
loop_
_entity.id
_entity.type
_entity.pdbx_description
1 polymer ?
#
loop_
_entity_poly.entity_id
_entity_poly.type
_entity_poly.pdbx_seq_one_letter_code
_entity_poly.pdbx_strand_id
1 'polypeptide(L)'
;MVSEIVLLITEWIGTISFSVSGSLVAIRHNLDLFGVATVGAITAIGGGIMRDTMIGNTPPKIFSNPLVLLVAVATSIIVFLITYFNRKHFKMLSEKIDTINVLFDALGLASFTIAGTEVACLASFEDNALLVITLGVITGVGGGILRDVLVNEKPYILTKHIYAVVSILGCCLYYLISVYLNYKVFATVFVIIFTVLVRLLAAKFRWKLPKIYIDEKEAD
;
A
#
# COMPACT_ATOMS: atom_id res chain seq x y z
N MET A 1 4.62 6.45 -23.49
CA MET A 1 3.16 6.28 -23.63
C MET A 1 2.62 5.10 -22.80
N VAL A 2 3.01 3.81 -23.04
CA VAL A 2 2.49 2.68 -22.24
C VAL A 2 2.86 2.80 -20.76
N SER A 3 4.12 3.12 -20.44
CA SER A 3 4.59 3.33 -19.07
C SER A 3 3.83 4.42 -18.32
N GLU A 4 3.53 5.51 -18.98
CA GLU A 4 2.79 6.64 -18.40
C GLU A 4 1.34 6.24 -18.09
N ILE A 5 0.71 5.46 -18.97
CA ILE A 5 -0.66 4.95 -18.76
C ILE A 5 -0.67 3.97 -17.58
N VAL A 6 0.29 3.04 -17.53
CA VAL A 6 0.42 2.09 -16.41
C VAL A 6 0.62 2.84 -15.10
N LEU A 7 1.52 3.82 -15.08
CA LEU A 7 1.78 4.64 -13.91
C LEU A 7 0.53 5.39 -13.47
N LEU A 8 -0.17 6.05 -14.41
CA LEU A 8 -1.39 6.79 -14.10
C LEU A 8 -2.48 5.88 -13.48
N ILE A 9 -2.74 4.73 -14.10
CA ILE A 9 -3.76 3.79 -13.61
C ILE A 9 -3.39 3.25 -12.23
N THR A 10 -2.14 2.83 -12.04
CA THR A 10 -1.70 2.27 -10.76
C THR A 10 -1.65 3.32 -9.66
N GLU A 11 -1.26 4.57 -9.94
CA GLU A 11 -1.31 5.66 -8.98
C GLU A 11 -2.75 5.94 -8.51
N TRP A 12 -3.74 5.96 -9.41
CA TRP A 12 -5.14 6.19 -9.02
C TRP A 12 -5.74 5.03 -8.23
N ILE A 13 -5.54 3.80 -8.68
CA ILE A 13 -6.00 2.61 -7.96
C ILE A 13 -5.34 2.56 -6.57
N GLY A 14 -4.04 2.79 -6.50
CA GLY A 14 -3.28 2.81 -5.26
C GLY A 14 -3.76 3.89 -4.29
N THR A 15 -3.93 5.13 -4.79
CA THR A 15 -4.39 6.27 -4.00
C THR A 15 -5.76 6.02 -3.37
N ILE A 16 -6.75 5.62 -4.18
CA ILE A 16 -8.11 5.35 -3.69
C ILE A 16 -8.06 4.18 -2.69
N SER A 17 -7.37 3.09 -3.03
CA SER A 17 -7.31 1.90 -2.19
C SER A 17 -6.64 2.17 -0.84
N PHE A 18 -5.52 2.85 -0.83
CA PHE A 18 -4.83 3.17 0.43
C PHE A 18 -5.56 4.24 1.24
N SER A 19 -6.24 5.19 0.59
CA SER A 19 -7.11 6.13 1.32
C SER A 19 -8.26 5.40 2.02
N VAL A 20 -8.91 4.44 1.36
CA VAL A 20 -9.96 3.61 1.98
C VAL A 20 -9.38 2.80 3.14
N SER A 21 -8.26 2.11 2.92
CA SER A 21 -7.62 1.30 3.96
C SER A 21 -7.20 2.15 5.17
N GLY A 22 -6.54 3.28 4.94
CA GLY A 22 -6.14 4.21 6.00
C GLY A 22 -7.33 4.75 6.80
N SER A 23 -8.40 5.12 6.10
CA SER A 23 -9.63 5.60 6.72
C SER A 23 -10.32 4.53 7.58
N LEU A 24 -10.42 3.29 7.09
CA LEU A 24 -11.01 2.19 7.85
C LEU A 24 -10.22 1.87 9.12
N VAL A 25 -8.90 1.91 9.04
CA VAL A 25 -8.02 1.73 10.22
C VAL A 25 -8.22 2.89 11.19
N ALA A 26 -8.19 4.14 10.74
CA ALA A 26 -8.38 5.33 11.58
C ALA A 26 -9.75 5.34 12.30
N ILE A 27 -10.82 4.95 11.60
CA ILE A 27 -12.17 4.82 12.16
C ILE A 27 -12.21 3.78 13.28
N ARG A 28 -11.50 2.67 13.15
CA ARG A 28 -11.40 1.63 14.20
C ARG A 28 -10.71 2.12 15.46
N HIS A 29 -9.77 3.04 15.29
CA HIS A 29 -9.08 3.71 16.40
C HIS A 29 -9.85 4.91 16.95
N ASN A 30 -11.14 5.07 16.57
CA ASN A 30 -12.04 6.13 17.01
C ASN A 30 -11.51 7.54 16.73
N LEU A 31 -10.75 7.72 15.66
CA LEU A 31 -10.31 9.05 15.24
C LEU A 31 -11.50 9.83 14.66
N ASP A 32 -11.46 11.15 14.84
CA ASP A 32 -12.46 12.07 14.30
C ASP A 32 -12.30 12.25 12.76
N LEU A 33 -13.15 13.05 12.16
CA LEU A 33 -13.11 13.33 10.72
C LEU A 33 -11.74 13.80 10.24
N PHE A 34 -11.10 14.70 11.01
CA PHE A 34 -9.79 15.24 10.64
C PHE A 34 -8.71 14.14 10.74
N GLY A 35 -8.72 13.36 11.82
CA GLY A 35 -7.82 12.22 11.99
C GLY A 35 -7.97 11.18 10.89
N VAL A 36 -9.21 10.83 10.52
CA VAL A 36 -9.48 9.88 9.42
C VAL A 36 -8.99 10.42 8.08
N ALA A 37 -9.25 11.70 7.78
CA ALA A 37 -8.79 12.33 6.55
C ALA A 37 -7.24 12.37 6.50
N THR A 38 -6.59 12.67 7.61
CA THR A 38 -5.13 12.76 7.72
C THR A 38 -4.50 11.38 7.54
N VAL A 39 -4.95 10.35 8.27
CA VAL A 39 -4.40 9.00 8.19
C VAL A 39 -4.63 8.41 6.80
N GLY A 40 -5.83 8.58 6.22
CA GLY A 40 -6.13 8.12 4.87
C GLY A 40 -5.26 8.77 3.81
N ALA A 41 -5.10 10.10 3.87
CA ALA A 41 -4.24 10.85 2.97
C ALA A 41 -2.77 10.42 3.09
N ILE A 42 -2.23 10.38 4.31
CA ILE A 42 -0.83 9.96 4.53
C ILE A 42 -0.59 8.52 4.07
N THR A 43 -1.55 7.63 4.29
CA THR A 43 -1.44 6.24 3.77
C THR A 43 -1.31 6.23 2.24
N ALA A 44 -2.09 7.06 1.56
CA ALA A 44 -2.10 7.10 0.10
C ALA A 44 -0.85 7.75 -0.52
N ILE A 45 -0.31 8.80 0.11
CA ILE A 45 0.79 9.58 -0.50
C ILE A 45 2.17 9.25 0.09
N GLY A 46 2.21 8.66 1.28
CA GLY A 46 3.45 8.50 2.05
C GLY A 46 4.52 7.67 1.35
N GLY A 47 4.14 6.55 0.73
CA GLY A 47 5.07 5.72 -0.04
C GLY A 47 5.67 6.46 -1.24
N GLY A 48 4.86 7.24 -1.95
CA GLY A 48 5.32 8.09 -3.05
C GLY A 48 6.30 9.18 -2.61
N ILE A 49 6.05 9.82 -1.46
CA ILE A 49 6.96 10.82 -0.89
C ILE A 49 8.31 10.18 -0.54
N MET A 50 8.29 9.01 0.13
CA MET A 50 9.52 8.28 0.44
C MET A 50 10.32 7.95 -0.82
N ARG A 51 9.67 7.40 -1.85
CA ARG A 51 10.27 7.10 -3.16
C ARG A 51 10.91 8.33 -3.78
N ASP A 52 10.13 9.41 -3.93
CA ASP A 52 10.57 10.64 -4.62
C ASP A 52 11.77 11.26 -3.91
N THR A 53 11.77 11.26 -2.57
CA THR A 53 12.90 11.73 -1.77
C THR A 53 14.16 10.87 -1.99
N MET A 54 14.02 9.54 -2.07
CA MET A 54 15.16 8.63 -2.27
C MET A 54 15.82 8.79 -3.65
N ILE A 55 15.03 9.08 -4.70
CA ILE A 55 15.57 9.31 -6.06
C ILE A 55 16.00 10.76 -6.29
N GLY A 56 15.96 11.62 -5.25
CA GLY A 56 16.34 13.03 -5.37
C GLY A 56 15.32 13.92 -6.08
N ASN A 57 14.10 13.44 -6.30
CA ASN A 57 13.01 14.22 -6.91
C ASN A 57 12.37 15.11 -5.84
N THR A 58 12.99 16.27 -5.60
CA THR A 58 12.57 17.23 -4.57
C THR A 58 12.23 18.56 -5.19
N PRO A 59 11.05 19.16 -4.84
CA PRO A 59 10.02 18.62 -3.94
C PRO A 59 9.30 17.40 -4.57
N PRO A 60 8.79 16.45 -3.72
CA PRO A 60 8.04 15.29 -4.20
C PRO A 60 6.87 15.69 -5.12
N LYS A 61 6.56 14.84 -6.13
CA LYS A 61 5.53 15.11 -7.16
C LYS A 61 4.17 15.52 -6.61
N ILE A 62 3.81 15.06 -5.41
CA ILE A 62 2.55 15.39 -4.76
C ILE A 62 2.37 16.90 -4.57
N PHE A 63 3.45 17.64 -4.36
CA PHE A 63 3.39 19.11 -4.19
C PHE A 63 3.24 19.85 -5.53
N SER A 64 3.63 19.23 -6.64
CA SER A 64 3.43 19.75 -7.99
C SER A 64 2.07 19.39 -8.58
N ASN A 65 1.46 18.29 -8.12
CA ASN A 65 0.13 17.84 -8.54
C ASN A 65 -0.77 17.55 -7.32
N PRO A 66 -1.44 18.56 -6.78
CA PRO A 66 -2.26 18.42 -5.58
C PRO A 66 -3.53 17.57 -5.80
N LEU A 67 -3.87 17.19 -7.03
CA LEU A 67 -5.07 16.44 -7.34
C LEU A 67 -5.08 15.07 -6.64
N VAL A 68 -3.92 14.40 -6.57
CA VAL A 68 -3.78 13.11 -5.88
C VAL A 68 -4.11 13.25 -4.39
N LEU A 69 -3.60 14.30 -3.74
CA LEU A 69 -3.91 14.61 -2.34
C LEU A 69 -5.40 14.94 -2.14
N LEU A 70 -5.98 15.73 -3.03
CA LEU A 70 -7.41 16.06 -2.97
C LEU A 70 -8.29 14.83 -3.08
N VAL A 71 -7.98 13.91 -4.00
CA VAL A 71 -8.71 12.65 -4.15
C VAL A 71 -8.52 11.75 -2.93
N ALA A 72 -7.31 11.68 -2.35
CA ALA A 72 -7.06 10.92 -1.13
C ALA A 72 -7.91 11.44 0.04
N VAL A 73 -7.93 12.75 0.26
CA VAL A 73 -8.74 13.40 1.30
C VAL A 73 -10.24 13.21 1.03
N ALA A 74 -10.70 13.46 -0.20
CA ALA A 74 -12.11 13.28 -0.57
C ALA A 74 -12.57 11.83 -0.35
N THR A 75 -11.77 10.83 -0.77
CA THR A 75 -12.05 9.42 -0.54
C THR A 75 -12.17 9.13 0.97
N SER A 76 -11.25 9.65 1.77
CA SER A 76 -11.26 9.46 3.23
C SER A 76 -12.51 10.05 3.88
N ILE A 77 -12.91 11.25 3.47
CA ILE A 77 -14.14 11.91 3.95
C ILE A 77 -15.39 11.08 3.55
N ILE A 78 -15.44 10.58 2.32
CA ILE A 78 -16.54 9.73 1.85
C ILE A 78 -16.64 8.45 2.70
N VAL A 79 -15.52 7.77 2.95
CA VAL A 79 -15.50 6.56 3.81
C VAL A 79 -15.98 6.88 5.22
N PHE A 80 -15.53 8.01 5.78
CA PHE A 80 -15.99 8.47 7.09
C PHE A 80 -17.51 8.71 7.11
N LEU A 81 -18.05 9.45 6.15
CA LEU A 81 -19.48 9.76 6.07
C LEU A 81 -20.34 8.49 5.90
N ILE A 82 -19.95 7.58 5.00
CA ILE A 82 -20.63 6.29 4.83
C ILE A 82 -20.68 5.54 6.16
N THR A 83 -19.57 5.46 6.89
CA THR A 83 -19.48 4.79 8.17
C THR A 83 -20.29 5.51 9.25
N TYR A 84 -20.24 6.85 9.26
CA TYR A 84 -20.97 7.69 10.23
C TYR A 84 -22.47 7.48 10.15
N PHE A 85 -23.04 7.49 8.94
CA PHE A 85 -24.48 7.27 8.74
C PHE A 85 -24.91 5.80 8.91
N ASN A 86 -23.97 4.84 8.79
CA ASN A 86 -24.26 3.41 8.90
C ASN A 86 -23.61 2.75 10.12
N ARG A 87 -23.42 3.46 11.24
CA ARG A 87 -22.70 3.00 12.44
C ARG A 87 -23.16 1.63 12.96
N LYS A 88 -24.49 1.37 12.96
CA LYS A 88 -25.05 0.10 13.44
C LYS A 88 -24.57 -1.07 12.56
N HIS A 89 -24.65 -0.93 11.25
CA HIS A 89 -24.20 -1.94 10.30
C HIS A 89 -22.67 -2.13 10.34
N PHE A 90 -21.91 -1.05 10.49
CA PHE A 90 -20.46 -1.11 10.61
C PHE A 90 -20.02 -1.94 11.81
N LYS A 91 -20.64 -1.75 12.97
CA LYS A 91 -20.34 -2.53 14.19
C LYS A 91 -20.74 -4.02 14.05
N MET A 92 -21.86 -4.32 13.39
CA MET A 92 -22.31 -5.70 13.15
C MET A 92 -21.47 -6.44 12.12
N LEU A 93 -20.81 -5.74 11.21
CA LEU A 93 -20.04 -6.30 10.10
C LEU A 93 -18.52 -6.21 10.30
N SER A 94 -18.05 -6.15 11.55
CA SER A 94 -16.60 -5.94 11.85
C SER A 94 -15.69 -6.92 11.12
N GLU A 95 -16.01 -8.22 11.05
CA GLU A 95 -15.21 -9.22 10.32
C GLU A 95 -15.20 -8.98 8.80
N LYS A 96 -16.33 -8.56 8.22
CA LYS A 96 -16.39 -8.21 6.79
C LYS A 96 -15.57 -6.96 6.49
N ILE A 97 -15.58 -6.00 7.40
CA ILE A 97 -14.77 -4.78 7.28
C ILE A 97 -13.28 -5.10 7.36
N ASP A 98 -12.88 -6.08 8.18
CA ASP A 98 -11.51 -6.59 8.19
C ASP A 98 -11.10 -7.15 6.82
N THR A 99 -11.96 -7.95 6.21
CA THR A 99 -11.73 -8.50 4.88
C THR A 99 -11.67 -7.40 3.81
N ILE A 100 -12.57 -6.41 3.89
CA ILE A 100 -12.57 -5.24 2.98
C ILE A 100 -11.28 -4.45 3.15
N ASN A 101 -10.85 -4.20 4.39
CA ASN A 101 -9.59 -3.49 4.64
C ASN A 101 -8.39 -4.25 4.06
N VAL A 102 -8.32 -5.58 4.24
CA VAL A 102 -7.26 -6.40 3.64
C VAL A 102 -7.29 -6.33 2.12
N LEU A 103 -8.46 -6.30 1.49
CA LEU A 103 -8.59 -6.18 0.04
C LEU A 103 -8.06 -4.83 -0.47
N PHE A 104 -8.50 -3.72 0.12
CA PHE A 104 -8.06 -2.38 -0.28
C PHE A 104 -6.56 -2.17 0.03
N ASP A 105 -6.08 -2.68 1.16
CA ASP A 105 -4.65 -2.67 1.47
C ASP A 105 -3.83 -3.47 0.45
N ALA A 106 -4.31 -4.64 0.03
CA ALA A 106 -3.64 -5.46 -0.99
C ALA A 106 -3.65 -4.81 -2.38
N LEU A 107 -4.75 -4.16 -2.77
CA LEU A 107 -4.83 -3.40 -4.02
C LEU A 107 -3.88 -2.21 -4.02
N GLY A 108 -3.84 -1.46 -2.92
CA GLY A 108 -2.91 -0.35 -2.74
C GLY A 108 -1.45 -0.81 -2.78
N LEU A 109 -1.14 -1.90 -2.06
CA LEU A 109 0.19 -2.51 -2.05
C LEU A 109 0.63 -2.88 -3.47
N ALA A 110 -0.21 -3.63 -4.22
CA ALA A 110 0.09 -4.06 -5.58
C ALA A 110 0.33 -2.87 -6.51
N SER A 111 -0.59 -1.91 -6.50
CA SER A 111 -0.56 -0.75 -7.38
C SER A 111 0.67 0.13 -7.13
N PHE A 112 0.98 0.42 -5.87
CA PHE A 112 2.14 1.24 -5.53
C PHE A 112 3.48 0.48 -5.63
N THR A 113 3.48 -0.84 -5.48
CA THR A 113 4.65 -1.67 -5.81
C THR A 113 5.00 -1.52 -7.30
N ILE A 114 4.01 -1.62 -8.18
CA ILE A 114 4.18 -1.43 -9.62
C ILE A 114 4.58 0.02 -9.95
N ALA A 115 3.86 1.00 -9.40
CA ALA A 115 4.15 2.42 -9.65
C ALA A 115 5.58 2.80 -9.20
N GLY A 116 6.02 2.29 -8.05
CA GLY A 116 7.39 2.52 -7.56
C GLY A 116 8.46 1.91 -8.46
N THR A 117 8.23 0.69 -8.95
CA THR A 117 9.11 0.01 -9.91
C THR A 117 9.17 0.78 -11.23
N GLU A 118 8.01 1.20 -11.76
CA GLU A 118 7.94 1.93 -13.03
C GLU A 118 8.59 3.31 -12.95
N VAL A 119 8.40 4.05 -11.83
CA VAL A 119 9.09 5.33 -11.61
C VAL A 119 10.60 5.16 -11.57
N ALA A 120 11.10 4.10 -10.95
CA ALA A 120 12.53 3.81 -10.91
C ALA A 120 13.09 3.55 -12.33
N CYS A 121 12.35 2.80 -13.15
CA CYS A 121 12.74 2.56 -14.55
C CYS A 121 12.69 3.86 -15.37
N LEU A 122 11.65 4.69 -15.20
CA LEU A 122 11.54 5.98 -15.88
C LEU A 122 12.63 7.00 -15.47
N ALA A 123 13.19 6.83 -14.27
CA ALA A 123 14.32 7.61 -13.78
C ALA A 123 15.69 7.05 -14.25
N SER A 124 15.70 6.16 -15.24
CA SER A 124 16.90 5.54 -15.84
C SER A 124 17.70 4.67 -14.87
N PHE A 125 17.01 4.02 -13.93
CA PHE A 125 17.62 3.05 -13.01
C PHE A 125 17.34 1.59 -13.41
N GLU A 126 16.84 1.34 -14.62
CA GLU A 126 16.44 -0.01 -15.08
C GLU A 126 17.56 -1.05 -15.01
N ASP A 127 18.81 -0.65 -15.13
CA ASP A 127 19.97 -1.55 -15.03
C ASP A 127 20.33 -1.92 -13.57
N ASN A 128 19.77 -1.21 -12.59
CA ASN A 128 20.00 -1.48 -11.17
C ASN A 128 18.79 -2.17 -10.54
N ALA A 129 18.68 -3.49 -10.72
CA ALA A 129 17.57 -4.29 -10.21
C ALA A 129 17.35 -4.11 -8.70
N LEU A 130 18.43 -4.01 -7.91
CA LEU A 130 18.32 -3.84 -6.45
C LEU A 130 17.61 -2.52 -6.10
N LEU A 131 18.01 -1.42 -6.73
CA LEU A 131 17.41 -0.11 -6.51
C LEU A 131 15.94 -0.09 -6.96
N VAL A 132 15.66 -0.63 -8.16
CA VAL A 132 14.30 -0.70 -8.72
C VAL A 132 13.36 -1.48 -7.81
N ILE A 133 13.79 -2.68 -7.35
CA ILE A 133 13.00 -3.51 -6.43
C ILE A 133 12.82 -2.79 -5.09
N THR A 134 13.87 -2.18 -4.54
CA THR A 134 13.81 -1.45 -3.27
C THR A 134 12.81 -0.30 -3.33
N LEU A 135 12.86 0.52 -4.39
CA LEU A 135 11.93 1.64 -4.59
C LEU A 135 10.49 1.18 -4.77
N GLY A 136 10.26 0.09 -5.50
CA GLY A 136 8.95 -0.52 -5.63
C GLY A 136 8.40 -1.01 -4.30
N VAL A 137 9.21 -1.73 -3.51
CA VAL A 137 8.81 -2.20 -2.17
C VAL A 137 8.51 -1.03 -1.24
N ILE A 138 9.41 -0.04 -1.14
CA ILE A 138 9.22 1.13 -0.26
C ILE A 138 7.96 1.90 -0.65
N THR A 139 7.70 2.08 -1.95
CA THR A 139 6.49 2.75 -2.41
C THR A 139 5.24 1.97 -2.01
N GLY A 140 5.26 0.65 -2.19
CA GLY A 140 4.13 -0.22 -1.88
C GLY A 140 3.84 -0.34 -0.39
N VAL A 141 4.87 -0.51 0.46
CA VAL A 141 4.68 -0.74 1.89
C VAL A 141 4.68 0.54 2.72
N GLY A 142 5.32 1.61 2.22
CA GLY A 142 5.59 2.84 2.98
C GLY A 142 4.34 3.50 3.53
N GLY A 143 3.29 3.62 2.72
CA GLY A 143 2.01 4.17 3.17
C GLY A 143 1.39 3.37 4.31
N GLY A 144 1.39 2.04 4.23
CA GLY A 144 0.90 1.15 5.28
C GLY A 144 1.72 1.24 6.58
N ILE A 145 3.04 1.40 6.47
CA ILE A 145 3.90 1.62 7.66
C ILE A 145 3.54 2.93 8.35
N LEU A 146 3.44 4.02 7.60
CA LEU A 146 3.07 5.32 8.16
C LEU A 146 1.68 5.28 8.81
N ARG A 147 0.70 4.65 8.15
CA ARG A 147 -0.65 4.44 8.70
C ARG A 147 -0.59 3.78 10.07
N ASP A 148 0.07 2.62 10.15
CA ASP A 148 0.10 1.81 11.37
C ASP A 148 0.81 2.56 12.51
N VAL A 149 1.91 3.27 12.21
CA VAL A 149 2.62 4.12 13.17
C VAL A 149 1.74 5.26 13.68
N LEU A 150 1.00 5.94 12.79
CA LEU A 150 0.12 7.05 13.17
C LEU A 150 -1.00 6.62 14.12
N VAL A 151 -1.50 5.38 13.99
CA VAL A 151 -2.53 4.85 14.89
C VAL A 151 -1.94 4.07 16.07
N ASN A 152 -0.62 4.15 16.28
CA ASN A 152 0.11 3.46 17.35
C ASN A 152 -0.04 1.93 17.32
N GLU A 153 -0.09 1.35 16.12
CA GLU A 153 -0.05 -0.09 15.93
C GLU A 153 1.32 -0.57 15.45
N LYS A 154 1.63 -1.84 15.72
CA LYS A 154 2.81 -2.49 15.13
C LYS A 154 2.59 -2.66 13.62
N PRO A 155 3.44 -2.08 12.76
CA PRO A 155 3.27 -2.15 11.31
C PRO A 155 3.05 -3.57 10.80
N TYR A 156 2.14 -3.72 9.84
CA TYR A 156 1.80 -5.00 9.21
C TYR A 156 3.02 -5.70 8.61
N ILE A 157 3.98 -4.95 8.11
CA ILE A 157 5.25 -5.47 7.58
C ILE A 157 6.04 -6.27 8.63
N LEU A 158 5.88 -5.94 9.93
CA LEU A 158 6.55 -6.62 11.04
C LEU A 158 5.71 -7.74 11.65
N THR A 159 4.40 -7.68 11.51
CA THR A 159 3.46 -8.58 12.21
C THR A 159 2.76 -9.56 11.29
N LYS A 160 2.47 -9.16 10.06
CA LYS A 160 1.80 -10.00 9.03
C LYS A 160 2.83 -10.40 7.97
N HIS A 161 3.58 -11.42 8.26
CA HIS A 161 4.85 -11.84 7.66
C HIS A 161 4.90 -12.00 6.14
N ILE A 162 3.74 -12.16 5.47
CA ILE A 162 3.70 -12.32 4.01
C ILE A 162 3.53 -10.98 3.30
N TYR A 163 3.35 -9.88 4.05
CA TYR A 163 3.10 -8.55 3.49
C TYR A 163 4.27 -8.04 2.62
N ALA A 164 5.45 -7.93 3.22
CA ALA A 164 6.66 -7.49 2.52
C ALA A 164 7.14 -8.49 1.48
N VAL A 165 7.06 -9.79 1.79
CA VAL A 165 7.47 -10.85 0.86
C VAL A 165 6.66 -10.79 -0.44
N VAL A 166 5.36 -10.57 -0.35
CA VAL A 166 4.51 -10.44 -1.56
C VAL A 166 4.86 -9.19 -2.35
N SER A 167 5.16 -8.07 -1.69
CA SER A 167 5.62 -6.86 -2.39
C SER A 167 6.96 -7.09 -3.09
N ILE A 168 7.93 -7.73 -2.43
CA ILE A 168 9.23 -8.08 -3.03
C ILE A 168 9.04 -8.98 -4.26
N LEU A 169 8.27 -10.06 -4.12
CA LEU A 169 7.98 -10.97 -5.23
C LEU A 169 7.23 -10.25 -6.36
N GLY A 170 6.26 -9.39 -6.03
CA GLY A 170 5.55 -8.56 -6.99
C GLY A 170 6.48 -7.63 -7.78
N CYS A 171 7.41 -6.95 -7.09
CA CYS A 171 8.45 -6.13 -7.75
C CYS A 171 9.32 -6.97 -8.68
N CYS A 172 9.83 -8.11 -8.21
CA CYS A 172 10.67 -8.98 -9.01
C CYS A 172 9.94 -9.48 -10.27
N LEU A 173 8.68 -9.92 -10.13
CA LEU A 173 7.86 -10.38 -11.24
C LEU A 173 7.57 -9.24 -12.22
N TYR A 174 7.17 -8.07 -11.71
CA TYR A 174 6.91 -6.92 -12.55
C TYR A 174 8.15 -6.50 -13.32
N TYR A 175 9.28 -6.34 -12.63
CA TYR A 175 10.54 -5.96 -13.23
C TYR A 175 10.98 -6.97 -14.32
N LEU A 176 10.93 -8.26 -14.01
CA LEU A 176 11.30 -9.31 -14.97
C LEU A 176 10.42 -9.26 -16.23
N ILE A 177 9.09 -9.20 -16.06
CA ILE A 177 8.16 -9.25 -17.19
C ILE A 177 8.15 -7.92 -17.96
N SER A 178 8.25 -6.76 -17.28
CA SER A 178 8.15 -5.46 -17.91
C SER A 178 9.44 -5.01 -18.59
N VAL A 179 10.60 -5.29 -17.99
CA VAL A 179 11.90 -4.84 -18.52
C VAL A 179 12.50 -5.87 -19.48
N TYR A 180 12.59 -7.15 -19.06
CA TYR A 180 13.24 -8.17 -19.91
C TYR A 180 12.33 -8.74 -20.99
N LEU A 181 11.03 -8.97 -20.69
CA LEU A 181 10.09 -9.52 -21.65
C LEU A 181 9.31 -8.43 -22.41
N ASN A 182 9.37 -7.17 -21.96
CA ASN A 182 8.72 -6.00 -22.57
C ASN A 182 7.16 -6.09 -22.62
N TYR A 183 6.53 -6.88 -21.72
CA TYR A 183 5.07 -7.05 -21.62
C TYR A 183 4.47 -6.25 -20.46
N LYS A 184 4.60 -4.92 -20.47
CA LYS A 184 4.21 -4.03 -19.34
C LYS A 184 2.76 -4.17 -18.90
N VAL A 185 1.80 -4.16 -19.82
CA VAL A 185 0.37 -4.27 -19.50
C VAL A 185 0.06 -5.62 -18.87
N PHE A 186 0.60 -6.69 -19.45
CA PHE A 186 0.44 -8.04 -18.89
C PHE A 186 1.08 -8.13 -17.49
N ALA A 187 2.28 -7.60 -17.30
CA ALA A 187 2.95 -7.55 -16.01
C ALA A 187 2.09 -6.85 -14.95
N THR A 188 1.50 -5.69 -15.32
CA THR A 188 0.64 -4.91 -14.42
C THR A 188 -0.56 -5.73 -13.95
N VAL A 189 -1.34 -6.29 -14.88
CA VAL A 189 -2.54 -7.08 -14.56
C VAL A 189 -2.16 -8.33 -13.75
N PHE A 190 -1.13 -9.04 -14.19
CA PHE A 190 -0.67 -10.26 -13.52
C PHE A 190 -0.21 -9.99 -12.09
N VAL A 191 0.61 -8.96 -11.85
CA VAL A 191 1.13 -8.65 -10.52
C VAL A 191 0.04 -8.13 -9.59
N ILE A 192 -0.93 -7.35 -10.09
CA ILE A 192 -2.09 -6.94 -9.27
C ILE A 192 -2.86 -8.18 -8.82
N ILE A 193 -3.23 -9.07 -9.74
CA ILE A 193 -3.99 -10.29 -9.43
C ILE A 193 -3.17 -11.17 -8.47
N PHE A 194 -1.91 -11.42 -8.76
CA PHE A 194 -1.00 -12.21 -7.92
C PHE A 194 -0.93 -11.67 -6.49
N THR A 195 -0.63 -10.39 -6.34
CA THR A 195 -0.48 -9.75 -5.03
C THR A 195 -1.77 -9.80 -4.23
N VAL A 196 -2.91 -9.46 -4.85
CA VAL A 196 -4.21 -9.46 -4.18
C VAL A 196 -4.61 -10.88 -3.77
N LEU A 197 -4.47 -11.87 -4.66
CA LEU A 197 -4.79 -13.27 -4.35
C LEU A 197 -3.93 -13.80 -3.20
N VAL A 198 -2.61 -13.62 -3.27
CA VAL A 198 -1.72 -14.11 -2.21
C VAL A 198 -2.03 -13.44 -0.88
N ARG A 199 -2.31 -12.14 -0.87
CA ARG A 199 -2.67 -11.39 0.35
C ARG A 199 -3.99 -11.87 0.95
N LEU A 200 -5.02 -12.10 0.13
CA LEU A 200 -6.31 -12.63 0.60
C LEU A 200 -6.18 -14.07 1.12
N LEU A 201 -5.43 -14.93 0.44
CA LEU A 201 -5.14 -16.29 0.88
C LEU A 201 -4.34 -16.29 2.18
N ALA A 202 -3.30 -15.47 2.28
CA ALA A 202 -2.50 -15.33 3.49
C ALA A 202 -3.32 -14.83 4.68
N ALA A 203 -4.25 -13.92 4.47
CA ALA A 203 -5.18 -13.46 5.51
C ALA A 203 -6.17 -14.56 5.90
N LYS A 204 -6.78 -15.26 4.93
CA LYS A 204 -7.75 -16.33 5.16
C LYS A 204 -7.13 -17.52 5.90
N PHE A 205 -5.95 -17.97 5.48
CA PHE A 205 -5.26 -19.13 6.06
C PHE A 205 -4.32 -18.75 7.21
N ARG A 206 -4.26 -17.46 7.57
CA ARG A 206 -3.41 -16.95 8.67
C ARG A 206 -1.95 -17.38 8.55
N TRP A 207 -1.40 -17.35 7.34
CA TRP A 207 0.00 -17.73 7.11
C TRP A 207 0.94 -16.89 7.97
N LYS A 208 1.90 -17.56 8.62
CA LYS A 208 2.89 -16.91 9.52
C LYS A 208 4.27 -17.45 9.21
N LEU A 209 5.28 -16.57 9.31
CA LEU A 209 6.68 -17.00 9.35
C LEU A 209 7.06 -17.46 10.76
N PRO A 210 8.10 -18.32 10.90
CA PRO A 210 8.59 -18.74 12.20
C PRO A 210 8.94 -17.55 13.10
N LYS A 211 8.57 -17.64 14.39
CA LYS A 211 8.92 -16.65 15.42
C LYS A 211 9.72 -17.33 16.51
N ILE A 212 10.73 -16.64 17.02
CA ILE A 212 11.43 -17.06 18.22
C ILE A 212 10.67 -16.48 19.40
N TYR A 213 10.22 -17.34 20.31
CA TYR A 213 9.65 -16.96 21.60
C TYR A 213 10.76 -17.08 22.65
N ILE A 214 11.09 -16.00 23.33
CA ILE A 214 11.98 -16.03 24.47
C ILE A 214 11.05 -16.03 25.69
N ASP A 215 10.93 -17.18 26.35
CA ASP A 215 10.20 -17.26 27.61
C ASP A 215 10.95 -16.48 28.66
N GLU A 216 10.31 -15.47 29.27
CA GLU A 216 10.88 -14.67 30.38
C GLU A 216 11.12 -15.49 31.67
N LYS A 217 10.85 -16.81 31.66
CA LYS A 217 10.98 -17.70 32.82
C LYS A 217 12.37 -18.36 32.98
N GLU A 218 13.33 -18.11 32.09
CA GLU A 218 14.70 -18.64 32.22
C GLU A 218 15.73 -17.60 32.70
N ALA A 219 15.29 -16.46 33.24
CA ALA A 219 16.13 -15.37 33.71
C ALA A 219 16.07 -15.16 35.23
N ASP A 220 15.77 -16.23 36.04
CA ASP A 220 15.92 -16.23 37.51
C ASP A 220 16.89 -17.31 37.97
#